data_d87ef612c3b6e309e27000a0602870bb
#
_entry.id   d87ef612c3b6e309e27000a0602870bb
#
_cell.length_a   1.000
_cell.length_b   1.000
_cell.length_c   1.000
_cell.angle_alpha   90.00
_cell.angle_beta   90.00
_cell.angle_gamma   90.00
#
_symmetry.space_group_name_H-M   'P 1'
#
loop_
_entity.id
_entity.type
_entity.pdbx_description
1 polymer ?
#
loop_
_entity_poly.entity_id
_entity_poly.type
_entity_poly.pdbx_seq_one_letter_code
_entity_poly.pdbx_strand_id
1 'polypeptide(L)'
;MMKMMKKISLWTISLLTLLFVAGCAEQKPEQTTAETTTEAPAPVALEGEWQAIDFRDTLERTFLYTYKDAYTRLKVTEAFEDVSPTLTIEGTKVTLTYTADMNKYFEFFAETHKDVAKDKAEAAKVVAAVAQKNFKKSQDLSGTYNDETYIFKGKQEGGVLDTNAKTIVFPDVPNLFGILPLYISSTEVPITYHYEVNGDILTMTAEKVYKENGIHLVYQMKFKKVQK
;
A
#
# COMPACT_ATOMS: atom_id res chain seq x y z
N MET A 1 -40.28 39.87 10.18
CA MET A 1 -40.88 40.17 8.83
C MET A 1 -40.44 39.06 7.88
N MET A 2 -41.47 38.36 7.49
CA MET A 2 -41.83 37.72 6.17
C MET A 2 -40.84 36.65 5.70
N LYS A 3 -41.19 35.33 5.82
CA LYS A 3 -42.17 34.52 5.03
C LYS A 3 -41.83 34.49 3.51
N MET A 4 -41.50 33.29 3.02
CA MET A 4 -42.20 32.49 1.99
C MET A 4 -41.28 31.34 1.61
N MET A 5 -41.52 30.09 1.85
CA MET A 5 -42.49 29.07 1.37
C MET A 5 -42.80 29.12 -0.12
N LYS A 6 -42.51 28.03 -0.80
CA LYS A 6 -43.24 27.31 -1.90
C LYS A 6 -42.23 26.60 -2.80
N LYS A 7 -42.45 25.47 -3.39
CA LYS A 7 -43.42 24.34 -3.35
C LYS A 7 -42.82 23.27 -4.25
N ILE A 8 -42.85 22.05 -3.80
CA ILE A 8 -43.25 20.77 -4.41
C ILE A 8 -43.60 20.83 -5.93
N SER A 9 -42.98 19.91 -6.69
CA SER A 9 -43.64 19.30 -7.83
C SER A 9 -43.21 17.86 -8.02
N LEU A 10 -44.10 16.95 -7.66
CA LEU A 10 -44.21 15.56 -8.14
C LEU A 10 -44.77 15.59 -9.57
N TRP A 11 -44.30 14.74 -10.46
CA TRP A 11 -45.05 14.17 -11.60
C TRP A 11 -44.33 12.88 -12.00
N THR A 12 -44.83 11.73 -11.57
CA THR A 12 -45.79 10.77 -12.14
C THR A 12 -45.38 10.13 -13.47
N ILE A 13 -45.01 8.87 -13.36
CA ILE A 13 -45.58 7.67 -14.01
C ILE A 13 -45.99 7.83 -15.47
N SER A 14 -45.40 7.01 -16.32
CA SER A 14 -46.11 6.45 -17.46
C SER A 14 -45.70 5.02 -17.74
N LEU A 15 -46.60 4.14 -17.37
CA LEU A 15 -46.76 2.74 -17.74
C LEU A 15 -47.33 2.71 -19.17
N LEU A 16 -46.72 1.95 -20.07
CA LEU A 16 -47.44 1.55 -21.30
C LEU A 16 -47.13 0.08 -21.62
N THR A 17 -48.19 -0.67 -21.53
CA THR A 17 -48.40 -2.07 -21.75
C THR A 17 -48.52 -2.43 -23.25
N LEU A 18 -48.05 -3.62 -23.58
CA LEU A 18 -48.59 -4.64 -24.50
C LEU A 18 -48.97 -4.27 -25.94
N LEU A 19 -48.44 -5.04 -26.88
CA LEU A 19 -49.27 -5.73 -27.86
C LEU A 19 -48.56 -7.00 -28.41
N PHE A 20 -49.25 -8.11 -28.30
CA PHE A 20 -48.98 -9.40 -28.92
C PHE A 20 -49.15 -9.32 -30.44
N VAL A 21 -48.27 -9.95 -31.17
CA VAL A 21 -48.63 -10.52 -32.49
C VAL A 21 -48.04 -11.93 -32.57
N ALA A 22 -48.91 -12.86 -32.65
CA ALA A 22 -48.63 -14.27 -33.00
C ALA A 22 -48.43 -14.36 -34.53
N GLY A 23 -47.43 -15.08 -34.97
CA GLY A 23 -47.21 -15.36 -36.40
C GLY A 23 -46.22 -16.49 -36.60
N CYS A 24 -46.75 -17.65 -36.83
CA CYS A 24 -46.27 -18.83 -37.60
C CYS A 24 -44.80 -19.18 -37.72
N ALA A 25 -44.59 -20.41 -37.35
CA ALA A 25 -43.54 -21.38 -37.57
C ALA A 25 -42.73 -21.27 -38.87
N GLU A 26 -41.40 -21.33 -38.72
CA GLU A 26 -40.53 -22.00 -39.67
C GLU A 26 -39.31 -22.54 -38.90
N GLN A 27 -39.21 -23.88 -38.91
CA GLN A 27 -38.07 -24.61 -38.32
C GLN A 27 -36.82 -24.35 -39.14
N LYS A 28 -35.74 -23.92 -38.50
CA LYS A 28 -34.37 -24.01 -38.99
C LYS A 28 -33.38 -24.28 -37.85
N PRO A 29 -32.27 -24.95 -38.12
CA PRO A 29 -31.68 -25.90 -37.19
C PRO A 29 -31.01 -25.26 -35.97
N GLU A 30 -31.08 -25.99 -34.86
CA GLU A 30 -30.32 -25.76 -33.61
C GLU A 30 -28.84 -25.53 -33.89
N GLN A 31 -28.45 -24.28 -33.79
CA GLN A 31 -27.07 -23.92 -33.59
C GLN A 31 -26.87 -23.92 -32.07
N THR A 32 -26.39 -25.06 -31.56
CA THR A 32 -25.94 -25.19 -30.17
C THR A 32 -24.78 -24.22 -29.97
N THR A 33 -25.11 -23.01 -29.56
CA THR A 33 -24.11 -22.06 -29.03
C THR A 33 -23.71 -22.63 -27.67
N ALA A 34 -22.59 -23.32 -27.62
CA ALA A 34 -21.95 -23.65 -26.36
C ALA A 34 -21.64 -22.31 -25.68
N GLU A 35 -22.46 -21.90 -24.73
CA GLU A 35 -22.09 -20.91 -23.76
C GLU A 35 -20.87 -21.45 -23.03
N THR A 36 -19.70 -20.95 -23.43
CA THR A 36 -18.47 -21.10 -22.64
C THR A 36 -18.71 -20.32 -21.37
N THR A 37 -19.25 -20.97 -20.37
CA THR A 37 -19.28 -20.40 -18.99
C THR A 37 -17.82 -20.25 -18.59
N THR A 38 -17.29 -19.06 -18.75
CA THR A 38 -15.99 -18.70 -18.20
C THR A 38 -16.16 -18.73 -16.69
N GLU A 39 -15.81 -19.86 -16.09
CA GLU A 39 -15.80 -20.03 -14.64
C GLU A 39 -14.95 -18.92 -14.05
N ALA A 40 -15.54 -18.11 -13.17
CA ALA A 40 -14.80 -17.05 -12.50
C ALA A 40 -13.58 -17.67 -11.80
N PRO A 41 -12.39 -17.12 -11.95
CA PRO A 41 -11.19 -17.70 -11.33
C PRO A 41 -11.42 -17.88 -9.84
N ALA A 42 -11.06 -19.05 -9.33
CA ALA A 42 -11.18 -19.36 -7.90
C ALA A 42 -10.50 -18.27 -7.06
N PRO A 43 -11.09 -17.87 -5.94
CA PRO A 43 -10.50 -16.83 -5.11
C PRO A 43 -9.10 -17.25 -4.67
N VAL A 44 -8.13 -16.38 -4.91
CA VAL A 44 -6.74 -16.63 -4.51
C VAL A 44 -6.66 -16.67 -2.98
N ALA A 45 -6.12 -17.76 -2.43
CA ALA A 45 -5.89 -17.86 -1.00
C ALA A 45 -4.94 -16.75 -0.54
N LEU A 46 -5.30 -16.02 0.51
CA LEU A 46 -4.47 -14.93 1.06
C LEU A 46 -3.17 -15.44 1.67
N GLU A 47 -3.17 -16.63 2.25
CA GLU A 47 -1.99 -17.20 2.91
C GLU A 47 -0.79 -17.34 1.98
N GLY A 48 0.40 -17.13 2.53
CA GLY A 48 1.69 -17.28 1.87
C GLY A 48 2.41 -15.95 1.65
N GLU A 49 3.31 -15.94 0.68
CA GLU A 49 4.21 -14.83 0.41
C GLU A 49 3.70 -13.96 -0.74
N TRP A 50 3.86 -12.66 -0.58
CA TRP A 50 3.44 -11.63 -1.51
C TRP A 50 4.58 -10.63 -1.68
N GLN A 51 5.12 -10.51 -2.89
CA GLN A 51 6.23 -9.61 -3.21
C GLN A 51 5.71 -8.27 -3.67
N ALA A 52 6.21 -7.18 -3.10
CA ALA A 52 5.82 -5.83 -3.53
C ALA A 52 6.14 -5.60 -5.00
N ILE A 53 5.21 -4.93 -5.68
CA ILE A 53 5.37 -4.44 -7.06
C ILE A 53 5.08 -2.94 -7.06
N ASP A 54 5.64 -2.22 -8.04
CA ASP A 54 5.47 -0.76 -8.17
C ASP A 54 5.83 0.01 -6.88
N PHE A 55 6.80 -0.51 -6.10
CA PHE A 55 7.14 0.04 -4.79
C PHE A 55 7.70 1.45 -4.87
N ARG A 56 8.29 1.82 -6.00
CA ARG A 56 8.72 3.20 -6.29
C ARG A 56 7.56 4.19 -6.14
N ASP A 57 6.37 3.87 -6.66
CA ASP A 57 5.17 4.72 -6.53
C ASP A 57 4.77 4.93 -5.05
N THR A 58 4.89 3.89 -4.24
CA THR A 58 4.68 3.97 -2.78
C THR A 58 5.68 4.92 -2.12
N LEU A 59 6.96 4.83 -2.48
CA LEU A 59 8.02 5.71 -1.96
C LEU A 59 7.80 7.16 -2.38
N GLU A 60 7.52 7.41 -3.65
CA GLU A 60 7.27 8.77 -4.16
C GLU A 60 6.10 9.45 -3.43
N ARG A 61 5.01 8.73 -3.19
CA ARG A 61 3.86 9.23 -2.42
C ARG A 61 4.24 9.51 -0.96
N THR A 62 4.99 8.62 -0.32
CA THR A 62 5.47 8.81 1.05
C THR A 62 6.37 10.03 1.15
N PHE A 63 7.34 10.16 0.26
CA PHE A 63 8.34 11.24 0.31
C PHE A 63 7.79 12.59 -0.16
N LEU A 64 6.71 12.62 -0.93
CA LEU A 64 6.05 13.86 -1.31
C LEU A 64 5.72 14.75 -0.11
N TYR A 65 5.38 14.15 1.01
CA TYR A 65 5.01 14.86 2.24
C TYR A 65 6.13 14.94 3.27
N THR A 66 7.11 14.05 3.18
CA THR A 66 8.25 14.01 4.10
C THR A 66 9.29 15.07 3.74
N TYR A 67 9.58 15.22 2.45
CA TYR A 67 10.61 16.13 1.95
C TYR A 67 9.98 17.27 1.13
N LYS A 68 10.25 18.52 1.52
CA LYS A 68 9.67 19.69 0.87
C LYS A 68 10.29 19.97 -0.49
N ASP A 69 11.60 19.77 -0.65
CA ASP A 69 12.27 20.01 -1.92
C ASP A 69 12.26 18.80 -2.87
N ALA A 70 12.17 19.09 -4.16
CA ALA A 70 12.05 18.07 -5.19
C ALA A 70 13.35 17.26 -5.38
N TYR A 71 14.51 17.89 -5.17
CA TYR A 71 15.79 17.22 -5.33
C TYR A 71 15.99 16.13 -4.28
N THR A 72 15.74 16.44 -3.01
CA THR A 72 15.79 15.46 -1.91
C THR A 72 14.82 14.32 -2.15
N ARG A 73 13.57 14.60 -2.57
CA ARG A 73 12.60 13.55 -2.89
C ARG A 73 13.12 12.60 -3.96
N LEU A 74 13.62 13.15 -5.06
CA LEU A 74 14.14 12.36 -6.16
C LEU A 74 15.30 11.47 -5.68
N LYS A 75 16.29 12.05 -4.98
CA LYS A 75 17.49 11.32 -4.54
C LYS A 75 17.16 10.22 -3.53
N VAL A 76 16.26 10.47 -2.60
CA VAL A 76 15.82 9.45 -1.63
C VAL A 76 15.00 8.35 -2.33
N THR A 77 14.14 8.71 -3.29
CA THR A 77 13.42 7.70 -4.08
C THR A 77 14.38 6.82 -4.89
N GLU A 78 15.33 7.41 -5.60
CA GLU A 78 16.37 6.68 -6.35
C GLU A 78 17.22 5.77 -5.45
N ALA A 79 17.48 6.19 -4.21
CA ALA A 79 18.27 5.40 -3.27
C ALA A 79 17.55 4.11 -2.81
N PHE A 80 16.23 4.08 -2.86
CA PHE A 80 15.40 2.97 -2.39
C PHE A 80 14.54 2.31 -3.49
N GLU A 81 14.73 2.67 -4.75
CA GLU A 81 13.94 2.15 -5.88
C GLU A 81 14.02 0.62 -6.04
N ASP A 82 15.15 0.03 -5.67
CA ASP A 82 15.39 -1.41 -5.76
C ASP A 82 14.87 -2.20 -4.56
N VAL A 83 14.32 -1.51 -3.55
CA VAL A 83 13.74 -2.17 -2.37
C VAL A 83 12.40 -2.78 -2.75
N SER A 84 12.27 -4.07 -2.46
CA SER A 84 11.04 -4.80 -2.75
C SER A 84 10.60 -5.57 -1.51
N PRO A 85 9.72 -4.98 -0.66
CA PRO A 85 9.23 -5.64 0.52
C PRO A 85 8.43 -6.91 0.21
N THR A 86 8.54 -7.89 1.11
CA THR A 86 7.74 -9.12 1.08
C THR A 86 6.74 -9.10 2.23
N LEU A 87 5.48 -9.30 1.92
CA LEU A 87 4.42 -9.49 2.91
C LEU A 87 4.18 -10.99 3.05
N THR A 88 4.25 -11.52 4.27
CA THR A 88 3.93 -12.92 4.58
C THR A 88 2.66 -12.97 5.39
N ILE A 89 1.70 -13.80 4.97
CA ILE A 89 0.42 -14.02 5.65
C ILE A 89 0.35 -15.48 6.10
N GLU A 90 0.22 -15.69 7.41
CA GLU A 90 0.09 -17.00 8.05
C GLU A 90 -1.12 -17.00 8.99
N GLY A 91 -2.25 -17.56 8.54
CA GLY A 91 -3.53 -17.42 9.22
C GLY A 91 -3.94 -15.95 9.32
N THR A 92 -4.02 -15.43 10.56
CA THR A 92 -4.30 -14.00 10.81
C THR A 92 -3.05 -13.16 11.00
N LYS A 93 -1.87 -13.75 11.05
CA LYS A 93 -0.61 -13.03 11.26
C LYS A 93 -0.08 -12.48 9.95
N VAL A 94 0.35 -11.24 9.98
CA VAL A 94 0.96 -10.56 8.84
C VAL A 94 2.33 -10.03 9.24
N THR A 95 3.32 -10.33 8.41
CA THR A 95 4.71 -9.88 8.59
C THR A 95 5.20 -9.20 7.33
N LEU A 96 5.87 -8.07 7.47
CA LEU A 96 6.54 -7.37 6.37
C LEU A 96 8.05 -7.54 6.55
N THR A 97 8.74 -8.04 5.53
CA THR A 97 10.21 -8.14 5.49
C THR A 97 10.76 -7.36 4.30
N TYR A 98 12.00 -6.90 4.43
CA TYR A 98 12.65 -6.15 3.36
C TYR A 98 14.18 -6.23 3.47
N THR A 99 14.83 -6.03 2.31
CA THR A 99 16.28 -5.90 2.21
C THR A 99 16.58 -4.66 1.38
N ALA A 100 17.55 -3.86 1.80
CA ALA A 100 18.00 -2.71 1.05
C ALA A 100 19.52 -2.57 1.01
N ASP A 101 20.02 -2.20 -0.15
CA ASP A 101 21.33 -1.63 -0.31
C ASP A 101 21.28 -0.13 0.01
N MET A 102 21.97 0.27 1.10
CA MET A 102 21.96 1.64 1.59
C MET A 102 23.07 2.51 0.97
N ASN A 103 23.84 2.00 0.03
CA ASN A 103 24.98 2.70 -0.53
C ASN A 103 24.63 4.07 -1.10
N LYS A 104 23.65 4.13 -1.99
CA LYS A 104 23.19 5.38 -2.61
C LYS A 104 22.65 6.37 -1.55
N TYR A 105 21.93 5.86 -0.54
CA TYR A 105 21.39 6.70 0.52
C TYR A 105 22.48 7.31 1.39
N PHE A 106 23.49 6.55 1.78
CA PHE A 106 24.59 7.07 2.60
C PHE A 106 25.46 8.09 1.85
N GLU A 107 25.68 7.91 0.55
CA GLU A 107 26.34 8.89 -0.30
C GLU A 107 25.55 10.20 -0.35
N PHE A 108 24.26 10.13 -0.62
CA PHE A 108 23.37 11.28 -0.59
C PHE A 108 23.31 11.96 0.78
N PHE A 109 23.22 11.17 1.88
CA PHE A 109 23.20 11.70 3.22
C PHE A 109 24.47 12.47 3.57
N ALA A 110 25.64 11.92 3.26
CA ALA A 110 26.93 12.59 3.47
C ALA A 110 27.07 13.87 2.62
N GLU A 111 26.55 13.86 1.39
CA GLU A 111 26.56 15.04 0.52
C GLU A 111 25.71 16.18 1.10
N THR A 112 24.55 15.87 1.66
CA THR A 112 23.56 16.84 2.10
C THR A 112 23.66 17.25 3.58
N HIS A 113 24.34 16.43 4.41
CA HIS A 113 24.48 16.64 5.86
C HIS A 113 25.96 16.65 6.29
N LYS A 114 26.75 17.49 5.64
CA LYS A 114 28.21 17.60 5.87
C LYS A 114 28.59 18.02 7.30
N ASP A 115 27.68 18.63 8.01
CA ASP A 115 27.80 18.97 9.43
C ASP A 115 27.66 17.76 10.36
N VAL A 116 27.05 16.67 9.86
CA VAL A 116 26.77 15.43 10.61
C VAL A 116 27.68 14.29 10.18
N ALA A 117 27.96 14.18 8.89
CA ALA A 117 28.77 13.13 8.32
C ALA A 117 29.63 13.66 7.15
N LYS A 118 30.95 13.46 7.21
CA LYS A 118 31.89 13.94 6.20
C LYS A 118 31.96 13.05 4.98
N ASP A 119 31.67 11.77 5.17
CA ASP A 119 31.75 10.75 4.16
C ASP A 119 30.68 9.68 4.38
N LYS A 120 30.58 8.75 3.43
CA LYS A 120 29.65 7.63 3.42
C LYS A 120 29.78 6.74 4.67
N ALA A 121 31.01 6.50 5.16
CA ALA A 121 31.23 5.63 6.31
C ALA A 121 30.72 6.28 7.61
N GLU A 122 30.90 7.61 7.77
CA GLU A 122 30.31 8.36 8.88
C GLU A 122 28.78 8.42 8.77
N ALA A 123 28.24 8.65 7.56
CA ALA A 123 26.82 8.60 7.30
C ALA A 123 26.19 7.25 7.69
N ALA A 124 26.86 6.15 7.30
CA ALA A 124 26.42 4.81 7.66
C ALA A 124 26.35 4.59 9.17
N LYS A 125 27.35 5.04 9.92
CA LYS A 125 27.37 4.93 11.39
C LYS A 125 26.22 5.71 12.03
N VAL A 126 25.98 6.95 11.60
CA VAL A 126 24.91 7.82 12.11
C VAL A 126 23.55 7.18 11.85
N VAL A 127 23.28 6.78 10.60
CA VAL A 127 22.00 6.22 10.20
C VAL A 127 21.74 4.86 10.88
N ALA A 128 22.75 3.99 10.95
CA ALA A 128 22.64 2.71 11.64
C ALA A 128 22.34 2.88 13.14
N ALA A 129 22.94 3.87 13.79
CA ALA A 129 22.67 4.17 15.19
C ALA A 129 21.21 4.63 15.42
N VAL A 130 20.66 5.43 14.50
CA VAL A 130 19.26 5.85 14.53
C VAL A 130 18.32 4.66 14.34
N ALA A 131 18.61 3.81 13.35
CA ALA A 131 17.84 2.60 13.08
C ALA A 131 17.81 1.66 14.30
N GLN A 132 18.98 1.36 14.89
CA GLN A 132 19.06 0.54 16.08
C GLN A 132 18.30 1.12 17.30
N LYS A 133 18.32 2.44 17.47
CA LYS A 133 17.54 3.10 18.50
C LYS A 133 16.04 2.93 18.29
N ASN A 134 15.60 3.00 17.04
CA ASN A 134 14.18 2.85 16.70
C ASN A 134 13.73 1.39 16.84
N PHE A 135 14.55 0.42 16.46
CA PHE A 135 14.27 -1.02 16.70
C PHE A 135 14.08 -1.35 18.18
N LYS A 136 14.84 -0.69 19.06
CA LYS A 136 14.70 -0.89 20.53
C LYS A 136 13.41 -0.30 21.09
N LYS A 137 12.75 0.61 20.38
CA LYS A 137 11.51 1.25 20.86
C LYS A 137 10.25 0.49 20.49
N SER A 138 10.30 -0.30 19.42
CA SER A 138 9.17 -1.11 18.96
C SER A 138 9.44 -2.58 19.18
N GLN A 139 8.49 -3.31 19.74
CA GLN A 139 8.57 -4.77 19.90
C GLN A 139 8.36 -5.50 18.57
N ASP A 140 7.67 -4.85 17.64
CA ASP A 140 7.24 -5.41 16.37
C ASP A 140 8.21 -5.12 15.23
N LEU A 141 9.23 -4.29 15.47
CA LEU A 141 10.22 -3.90 14.49
C LEU A 141 11.59 -4.44 14.86
N SER A 142 12.21 -5.20 13.97
CA SER A 142 13.55 -5.75 14.13
C SER A 142 14.36 -5.62 12.84
N GLY A 143 15.68 -5.73 12.96
CA GLY A 143 16.53 -5.66 11.79
C GLY A 143 18.00 -5.90 12.09
N THR A 144 18.74 -6.18 11.01
CA THR A 144 20.20 -6.33 11.03
C THR A 144 20.81 -5.40 9.98
N TYR A 145 21.98 -4.91 10.27
CA TYR A 145 22.77 -4.08 9.38
C TYR A 145 24.17 -4.66 9.25
N ASN A 146 24.63 -4.79 8.00
CA ASN A 146 25.99 -5.17 7.69
C ASN A 146 26.78 -3.92 7.29
N ASP A 147 27.79 -3.56 8.08
CA ASP A 147 28.58 -2.34 7.92
C ASP A 147 29.66 -2.43 6.83
N GLU A 148 30.02 -3.65 6.40
CA GLU A 148 30.97 -3.85 5.29
C GLU A 148 30.27 -3.70 3.91
N THR A 149 29.05 -4.23 3.80
CA THR A 149 28.29 -4.23 2.53
C THR A 149 27.24 -3.15 2.46
N TYR A 150 26.96 -2.47 3.57
CA TYR A 150 25.86 -1.49 3.73
C TYR A 150 24.46 -2.07 3.47
N ILE A 151 24.32 -3.38 3.60
CA ILE A 151 23.03 -4.05 3.44
C ILE A 151 22.24 -4.01 4.74
N PHE A 152 21.02 -3.53 4.64
CA PHE A 152 20.06 -3.53 5.73
C PHE A 152 18.99 -4.60 5.48
N LYS A 153 18.64 -5.39 6.50
CA LYS A 153 17.50 -6.31 6.48
C LYS A 153 16.60 -5.97 7.64
N GLY A 154 15.33 -5.79 7.36
CA GLY A 154 14.35 -5.45 8.38
C GLY A 154 13.15 -6.38 8.33
N LYS A 155 12.47 -6.44 9.49
CA LYS A 155 11.26 -7.21 9.69
C LYS A 155 10.31 -6.40 10.56
N GLN A 156 9.06 -6.31 10.14
CA GLN A 156 7.97 -5.80 10.95
C GLN A 156 6.95 -6.90 11.16
N GLU A 157 6.69 -7.17 12.42
CA GLU A 157 5.72 -8.17 12.89
C GLU A 157 4.47 -7.48 13.45
N GLY A 158 3.57 -8.26 14.03
CA GLY A 158 2.39 -7.75 14.72
C GLY A 158 1.25 -7.34 13.80
N GLY A 159 1.39 -7.48 12.48
CA GLY A 159 0.28 -7.26 11.56
C GLY A 159 -0.83 -8.31 11.75
N VAL A 160 -2.09 -7.87 11.71
CA VAL A 160 -3.27 -8.73 11.89
C VAL A 160 -4.20 -8.60 10.70
N LEU A 161 -4.50 -9.73 10.06
CA LEU A 161 -5.48 -9.86 8.99
C LEU A 161 -6.88 -10.10 9.56
N ASP A 162 -7.85 -9.29 9.14
CA ASP A 162 -9.28 -9.55 9.31
C ASP A 162 -9.91 -9.73 7.91
N THR A 163 -10.31 -10.96 7.61
CA THR A 163 -10.93 -11.30 6.32
C THR A 163 -12.36 -10.83 6.20
N ASN A 164 -13.08 -10.65 7.32
CA ASN A 164 -14.47 -10.17 7.33
C ASN A 164 -14.50 -8.66 7.09
N ALA A 165 -13.64 -7.93 7.77
CA ALA A 165 -13.51 -6.48 7.60
C ALA A 165 -12.69 -6.10 6.34
N LYS A 166 -12.00 -7.06 5.72
CA LYS A 166 -11.03 -6.84 4.64
C LYS A 166 -9.95 -5.84 5.02
N THR A 167 -9.37 -6.04 6.19
CA THR A 167 -8.32 -5.15 6.71
C THR A 167 -7.06 -5.91 7.13
N ILE A 168 -5.94 -5.21 7.03
CA ILE A 168 -4.67 -5.59 7.66
C ILE A 168 -4.30 -4.43 8.58
N VAL A 169 -4.14 -4.72 9.87
CA VAL A 169 -3.83 -3.73 10.89
C VAL A 169 -2.42 -3.96 11.41
N PHE A 170 -1.58 -2.94 11.34
CA PHE A 170 -0.27 -2.95 11.98
C PHE A 170 -0.30 -2.13 13.26
N PRO A 171 0.23 -2.65 14.39
CA PRO A 171 0.24 -1.95 15.67
C PRO A 171 1.14 -0.71 15.67
N ASP A 172 2.13 -0.71 14.79
CA ASP A 172 3.07 0.39 14.58
C ASP A 172 3.12 0.75 13.08
N VAL A 173 3.64 1.92 12.74
CA VAL A 173 3.79 2.36 11.35
C VAL A 173 4.75 1.43 10.63
N PRO A 174 4.34 0.81 9.50
CA PRO A 174 5.29 0.10 8.66
C PRO A 174 6.49 0.97 8.33
N ASN A 175 7.66 0.53 8.74
CA ASN A 175 8.87 1.33 8.72
C ASN A 175 10.00 0.56 8.06
N LEU A 176 10.50 1.09 6.95
CA LEU A 176 11.69 0.54 6.32
C LEU A 176 12.93 0.95 7.12
N PHE A 177 13.71 -0.04 7.52
CA PHE A 177 15.01 0.14 8.19
C PHE A 177 14.98 0.86 9.54
N GLY A 178 13.81 1.02 10.15
CA GLY A 178 13.69 1.82 11.37
C GLY A 178 13.88 3.33 11.16
N ILE A 179 14.00 3.78 9.92
CA ILE A 179 14.25 5.19 9.57
C ILE A 179 13.26 5.78 8.58
N LEU A 180 12.59 4.96 7.79
CA LEU A 180 11.68 5.40 6.73
C LEU A 180 10.27 4.88 6.98
N PRO A 181 9.39 5.66 7.63
CA PRO A 181 8.01 5.27 7.78
C PRO A 181 7.33 5.22 6.40
N LEU A 182 6.61 4.13 6.13
CA LEU A 182 5.78 3.98 4.93
C LEU A 182 4.40 4.64 5.07
N TYR A 183 4.29 5.53 6.05
CA TYR A 183 3.09 6.31 6.33
C TYR A 183 3.49 7.61 7.02
N ILE A 184 2.84 8.73 6.71
CA ILE A 184 3.29 10.07 7.14
C ILE A 184 3.12 10.35 8.63
N SER A 185 2.25 9.65 9.32
CA SER A 185 2.00 9.96 10.72
C SER A 185 2.57 8.92 11.66
N SER A 186 3.61 9.30 12.36
CA SER A 186 4.14 8.53 13.50
C SER A 186 3.27 8.62 14.75
N THR A 187 2.15 9.35 14.71
CA THR A 187 1.29 9.61 15.89
C THR A 187 -0.02 8.86 15.88
N GLU A 188 -0.41 8.28 14.75
CA GLU A 188 -1.65 7.52 14.62
C GLU A 188 -1.34 6.04 14.45
N VAL A 189 -1.32 5.34 15.54
CA VAL A 189 -1.19 3.88 15.59
C VAL A 189 -2.38 3.32 16.38
N PRO A 190 -2.91 2.16 16.02
CA PRO A 190 -2.51 1.28 14.90
C PRO A 190 -2.90 1.83 13.52
N ILE A 191 -2.17 1.37 12.48
CA ILE A 191 -2.49 1.70 11.09
C ILE A 191 -3.37 0.61 10.50
N THR A 192 -4.52 1.00 9.96
CA THR A 192 -5.44 0.10 9.27
C THR A 192 -5.32 0.28 7.76
N TYR A 193 -4.99 -0.80 7.07
CA TYR A 193 -5.04 -0.89 5.61
C TYR A 193 -6.27 -1.68 5.21
N HIS A 194 -7.11 -1.12 4.35
CA HIS A 194 -8.09 -1.88 3.60
C HIS A 194 -7.39 -2.63 2.49
N TYR A 195 -7.74 -3.89 2.27
CA TYR A 195 -7.14 -4.64 1.19
C TYR A 195 -8.17 -5.14 0.16
N GLU A 196 -7.70 -5.26 -1.06
CA GLU A 196 -8.41 -5.88 -2.17
C GLU A 196 -7.50 -6.89 -2.85
N VAL A 197 -8.10 -7.99 -3.33
CA VAL A 197 -7.40 -9.02 -4.11
C VAL A 197 -8.04 -9.10 -5.48
N ASN A 198 -7.23 -8.92 -6.51
CA ASN A 198 -7.64 -9.06 -7.90
C ASN A 198 -6.67 -9.99 -8.62
N GLY A 199 -7.11 -11.24 -8.85
CA GLY A 199 -6.24 -12.29 -9.33
C GLY A 199 -5.09 -12.55 -8.35
N ASP A 200 -3.86 -12.44 -8.83
CA ASP A 200 -2.64 -12.62 -8.03
C ASP A 200 -2.09 -11.32 -7.42
N ILE A 201 -2.86 -10.24 -7.47
CA ILE A 201 -2.48 -8.93 -6.92
C ILE A 201 -3.27 -8.63 -5.64
N LEU A 202 -2.55 -8.35 -4.56
CA LEU A 202 -3.06 -7.81 -3.30
C LEU A 202 -2.72 -6.31 -3.25
N THR A 203 -3.73 -5.48 -3.13
CA THR A 203 -3.58 -4.02 -2.94
C THR A 203 -3.98 -3.66 -1.51
N MET A 204 -3.10 -2.99 -0.79
CA MET A 204 -3.35 -2.46 0.55
C MET A 204 -3.43 -0.95 0.49
N THR A 205 -4.50 -0.36 1.01
CA THR A 205 -4.74 1.08 0.98
C THR A 205 -5.05 1.60 2.37
N ALA A 206 -4.33 2.63 2.81
CA ALA A 206 -4.62 3.40 4.01
C ALA A 206 -4.86 4.86 3.65
N GLU A 207 -5.78 5.51 4.33
CA GLU A 207 -6.19 6.88 4.05
C GLU A 207 -6.02 7.76 5.28
N LYS A 208 -5.61 8.99 5.05
CA LYS A 208 -5.53 10.01 6.09
C LYS A 208 -6.11 11.33 5.59
N VAL A 209 -7.01 11.89 6.37
CA VAL A 209 -7.61 13.21 6.09
C VAL A 209 -7.11 14.21 7.12
N TYR A 210 -6.42 15.25 6.66
CA TYR A 210 -6.04 16.40 7.47
C TYR A 210 -7.16 17.43 7.45
N LYS A 211 -7.95 17.48 8.50
CA LYS A 211 -9.15 18.35 8.58
C LYS A 211 -8.81 19.85 8.53
N GLU A 212 -7.61 20.21 9.00
CA GLU A 212 -7.17 21.61 9.09
C GLU A 212 -6.95 22.27 7.72
N ASN A 213 -6.56 21.48 6.73
CA ASN A 213 -6.23 22.00 5.39
C ASN A 213 -6.94 21.25 4.25
N GLY A 214 -7.81 20.29 4.58
CA GLY A 214 -8.57 19.51 3.61
C GLY A 214 -7.74 18.52 2.78
N ILE A 215 -6.48 18.27 3.17
CA ILE A 215 -5.61 17.32 2.45
C ILE A 215 -6.08 15.90 2.75
N HIS A 216 -6.36 15.13 1.68
CA HIS A 216 -6.66 13.72 1.74
C HIS A 216 -5.48 12.94 1.14
N LEU A 217 -4.83 12.14 1.96
CA LEU A 217 -3.72 11.30 1.56
C LEU A 217 -4.16 9.87 1.44
N VAL A 218 -3.75 9.24 0.35
CA VAL A 218 -3.99 7.81 0.08
C VAL A 218 -2.65 7.12 -0.06
N TYR A 219 -2.39 6.17 0.82
CA TYR A 219 -1.21 5.30 0.79
C TYR A 219 -1.60 3.97 0.22
N GLN A 220 -0.87 3.54 -0.79
CA GLN A 220 -1.14 2.29 -1.44
C GLN A 220 0.14 1.49 -1.62
N MET A 221 0.09 0.22 -1.24
CA MET A 221 1.10 -0.78 -1.52
C MET A 221 0.46 -1.91 -2.33
N LYS A 222 1.16 -2.35 -3.38
CA LYS A 222 0.72 -3.46 -4.21
C LYS A 222 1.69 -4.62 -4.09
N PHE A 223 1.15 -5.80 -4.02
CA PHE A 223 1.92 -7.02 -3.89
C PHE A 223 1.42 -8.06 -4.88
N LYS A 224 2.33 -8.83 -5.44
CA LYS A 224 2.03 -9.97 -6.30
C LYS A 224 2.29 -11.27 -5.53
N LYS A 225 1.38 -12.23 -5.66
CA LYS A 225 1.49 -13.55 -5.06
C LYS A 225 2.74 -14.26 -5.56
N VAL A 226 3.58 -14.74 -4.65
CA VAL A 226 4.72 -15.60 -4.99
C VAL A 226 4.19 -17.01 -5.22
N GLN A 227 4.35 -17.52 -6.44
CA GLN A 227 4.01 -18.91 -6.77
C GLN A 227 5.15 -19.81 -6.27
N LYS A 228 4.80 -20.85 -5.52
CA LYS A 228 5.74 -21.88 -5.09
C LYS A 228 5.84 -22.98 -6.11
#